data_02c72cbd60ca2615868074a619b416e7
#
_entry.id   02c72cbd60ca2615868074a619b416e7
#
_cell.length_a   1.000
_cell.length_b   1.000
_cell.length_c   1.000
_cell.angle_alpha   90.00
_cell.angle_beta   90.00
_cell.angle_gamma   90.00
#
_symmetry.space_group_name_H-M   'P 1'
#
loop_
_entity.id
_entity.type
_entity.pdbx_description
1 polymer ?
#
loop_
_entity_poly.entity_id
_entity_poly.type
_entity_poly.pdbx_seq_one_letter_code
_entity_poly.pdbx_strand_id
1 'polypeptide(L)'
;SRDSRMGGNDEREQTLNQLLSEMDGFDSSKGLLVLGATNRPEILDPALLRPGRFDRRVIVDKPDLKGRVNILKVHSKDVRLDETVDFEEIALATSGAVGADLANMMNEAAINAVKNGRQAVSQKDLFEAVELVLVGKEKKDRILSKEERRIVSYHEVGHALVTALQKDAEPVQKITIVPRTMGALGYVMQVPEEEKYLNTKKELEAMLVVSLAGRAAEELVFDTVTTGAANDIEQATRIARAMVTQYGMSEKFGLMGLATQENQYLTGRTVLNCGDATAAEIDTEVMKMLKNAYAEAKRLLSENREAMDQIAAFLIEKETITGKEFMKIFRQVKGIPEPEE
;
A
#
# COMPACT_ATOMS: atom_id res chain seq x y z
N SER A 1 -17.84 29.75 -29.41
CA SER A 1 -18.66 28.55 -29.26
C SER A 1 -19.01 28.31 -27.79
N ARG A 2 -20.08 29.00 -27.33
CA ARG A 2 -20.63 28.87 -25.97
C ARG A 2 -21.82 27.92 -25.85
N ASP A 3 -22.26 27.31 -26.96
CA ASP A 3 -23.52 26.56 -27.03
C ASP A 3 -23.43 25.05 -26.72
N SER A 4 -22.24 24.47 -26.61
CA SER A 4 -22.12 23.02 -26.37
C SER A 4 -22.16 22.60 -24.88
N ARG A 5 -22.26 23.53 -23.95
CA ARG A 5 -22.39 23.21 -22.49
C ARG A 5 -23.82 23.19 -21.98
N MET A 6 -24.79 23.78 -22.66
CA MET A 6 -26.19 23.78 -22.22
C MET A 6 -26.94 22.49 -22.60
N GLY A 7 -26.73 21.93 -23.79
CA GLY A 7 -27.46 20.73 -24.24
C GLY A 7 -27.20 19.47 -23.44
N GLY A 8 -25.97 19.28 -22.92
CA GLY A 8 -25.63 18.08 -22.15
C GLY A 8 -26.19 18.03 -20.73
N ASN A 9 -26.61 19.14 -20.16
CA ASN A 9 -27.26 19.21 -18.85
C ASN A 9 -28.75 18.87 -18.95
N ASP A 10 -29.42 19.34 -20.01
CA ASP A 10 -30.85 19.09 -20.22
C ASP A 10 -31.14 17.60 -20.48
N GLU A 11 -30.31 16.90 -21.23
CA GLU A 11 -30.47 15.47 -21.46
C GLU A 11 -30.29 14.64 -20.18
N ARG A 12 -29.32 15.01 -19.35
CA ARG A 12 -29.10 14.34 -18.06
C ARG A 12 -30.26 14.58 -17.10
N GLU A 13 -30.78 15.78 -17.06
CA GLU A 13 -31.89 16.15 -16.21
C GLU A 13 -33.19 15.47 -16.68
N GLN A 14 -33.41 15.37 -18.00
CA GLN A 14 -34.53 14.61 -18.56
C GLN A 14 -34.43 13.11 -18.23
N THR A 15 -33.24 12.51 -18.38
CA THR A 15 -33.02 11.10 -18.05
C THR A 15 -33.25 10.83 -16.56
N LEU A 16 -32.76 11.72 -15.69
CA LEU A 16 -32.98 11.62 -14.24
C LEU A 16 -34.49 11.70 -13.92
N ASN A 17 -35.21 12.71 -14.45
CA ASN A 17 -36.62 12.90 -14.22
C ASN A 17 -37.45 11.71 -14.73
N GLN A 18 -37.10 11.14 -15.87
CA GLN A 18 -37.72 9.92 -16.37
C GLN A 18 -37.47 8.73 -15.45
N LEU A 19 -36.24 8.51 -14.99
CA LEU A 19 -35.91 7.44 -14.03
C LEU A 19 -36.72 7.60 -12.75
N LEU A 20 -36.80 8.82 -12.18
CA LEU A 20 -37.59 9.11 -10.99
C LEU A 20 -39.07 8.80 -11.20
N SER A 21 -39.64 9.20 -12.35
CA SER A 21 -41.04 8.94 -12.69
C SER A 21 -41.33 7.43 -12.84
N GLU A 22 -40.43 6.68 -13.48
CA GLU A 22 -40.56 5.22 -13.60
C GLU A 22 -40.47 4.53 -12.23
N MET A 23 -39.56 4.98 -11.35
CA MET A 23 -39.43 4.42 -10.01
C MET A 23 -40.68 4.71 -9.13
N ASP A 24 -41.25 5.90 -9.22
CA ASP A 24 -42.46 6.27 -8.50
C ASP A 24 -43.69 5.51 -9.04
N GLY A 25 -43.64 5.04 -10.28
CA GLY A 25 -44.69 4.23 -10.92
C GLY A 25 -44.62 2.72 -10.63
N PHE A 26 -43.64 2.25 -9.87
CA PHE A 26 -43.53 0.82 -9.57
C PHE A 26 -44.65 0.36 -8.64
N ASP A 27 -45.33 -0.69 -9.05
CA ASP A 27 -46.34 -1.39 -8.25
C ASP A 27 -45.65 -2.26 -7.22
N SER A 28 -45.63 -1.80 -5.97
CA SER A 28 -45.01 -2.54 -4.84
C SER A 28 -45.62 -3.92 -4.60
N SER A 29 -46.86 -4.16 -5.09
CA SER A 29 -47.54 -5.45 -4.95
C SER A 29 -46.92 -6.55 -5.83
N LYS A 30 -46.14 -6.20 -6.87
CA LYS A 30 -45.47 -7.13 -7.78
C LYS A 30 -44.12 -7.63 -7.28
N GLY A 31 -43.67 -7.19 -6.09
CA GLY A 31 -42.42 -7.66 -5.49
C GLY A 31 -41.18 -7.29 -6.27
N LEU A 32 -41.20 -6.15 -7.00
CA LEU A 32 -40.05 -5.67 -7.76
C LEU A 32 -38.99 -5.11 -6.82
N LEU A 33 -37.73 -5.53 -7.00
CA LEU A 33 -36.58 -5.00 -6.29
C LEU A 33 -35.64 -4.32 -7.29
N VAL A 34 -35.34 -3.06 -7.05
CA VAL A 34 -34.40 -2.28 -7.87
C VAL A 34 -33.07 -2.14 -7.13
N LEU A 35 -32.00 -2.59 -7.75
CA LEU A 35 -30.64 -2.50 -7.21
C LEU A 35 -29.80 -1.58 -8.10
N GLY A 36 -29.08 -0.66 -7.48
CA GLY A 36 -28.09 0.20 -8.12
C GLY A 36 -26.77 0.11 -7.38
N ALA A 37 -25.66 0.24 -8.11
CA ALA A 37 -24.34 0.31 -7.52
C ALA A 37 -23.57 1.52 -8.07
N THR A 38 -22.81 2.18 -7.21
CA THR A 38 -21.96 3.32 -7.58
C THR A 38 -20.73 3.38 -6.69
N ASN A 39 -19.63 3.82 -7.26
CA ASN A 39 -18.42 4.19 -6.51
C ASN A 39 -18.46 5.67 -6.07
N ARG A 40 -19.48 6.43 -6.48
CA ARG A 40 -19.61 7.87 -6.26
C ARG A 40 -20.98 8.23 -5.71
N PRO A 41 -21.29 7.85 -4.47
CA PRO A 41 -22.60 8.13 -3.88
C PRO A 41 -22.88 9.62 -3.71
N GLU A 42 -21.83 10.44 -3.58
CA GLU A 42 -21.92 11.88 -3.37
C GLU A 42 -22.40 12.67 -4.58
N ILE A 43 -22.33 12.10 -5.79
CA ILE A 43 -22.83 12.75 -7.01
C ILE A 43 -24.29 12.38 -7.34
N LEU A 44 -24.87 11.45 -6.58
CA LEU A 44 -26.26 11.07 -6.79
C LEU A 44 -27.19 12.21 -6.36
N ASP A 45 -28.20 12.45 -7.20
CA ASP A 45 -29.22 13.41 -6.85
C ASP A 45 -29.95 12.94 -5.57
N PRO A 46 -30.14 13.82 -4.56
CA PRO A 46 -30.84 13.48 -3.32
C PRO A 46 -32.24 12.92 -3.56
N ALA A 47 -32.91 13.29 -4.66
CA ALA A 47 -34.21 12.76 -5.03
C ALA A 47 -34.25 11.26 -5.26
N LEU A 48 -33.12 10.67 -5.75
CA LEU A 48 -32.98 9.21 -5.91
C LEU A 48 -32.94 8.45 -4.58
N LEU A 49 -32.53 9.12 -3.51
CA LEU A 49 -32.29 8.53 -2.19
C LEU A 49 -33.49 8.69 -1.24
N ARG A 50 -34.63 9.16 -1.73
CA ARG A 50 -35.86 9.34 -0.92
C ARG A 50 -36.58 7.99 -0.71
N PRO A 51 -37.36 7.85 0.38
CA PRO A 51 -38.20 6.69 0.61
C PRO A 51 -39.06 6.33 -0.62
N GLY A 52 -39.18 5.05 -0.92
CA GLY A 52 -39.90 4.54 -2.10
C GLY A 52 -39.04 4.45 -3.37
N ARG A 53 -37.79 4.86 -3.32
CA ARG A 53 -36.79 4.75 -4.42
C ARG A 53 -35.59 3.94 -3.93
N PHE A 54 -34.35 4.46 -3.99
CA PHE A 54 -33.19 3.83 -3.36
C PHE A 54 -33.15 4.16 -1.87
N ASP A 55 -34.06 3.59 -1.13
CA ASP A 55 -34.29 3.90 0.29
C ASP A 55 -33.31 3.16 1.22
N ARG A 56 -32.69 2.08 0.75
CA ARG A 56 -31.66 1.33 1.49
C ARG A 56 -30.29 1.53 0.86
N ARG A 57 -29.33 1.92 1.68
CA ARG A 57 -27.92 1.99 1.30
C ARG A 57 -27.17 0.86 1.98
N VAL A 58 -26.45 0.10 1.17
CA VAL A 58 -25.52 -0.93 1.64
C VAL A 58 -24.12 -0.47 1.26
N ILE A 59 -23.32 -0.21 2.28
CA ILE A 59 -21.91 0.12 2.07
C ILE A 59 -21.15 -1.20 1.89
N VAL A 60 -20.42 -1.31 0.79
CA VAL A 60 -19.52 -2.44 0.53
C VAL A 60 -18.10 -1.94 0.78
N ASP A 61 -17.63 -2.16 1.99
CA ASP A 61 -16.28 -1.80 2.41
C ASP A 61 -15.22 -2.71 1.78
N LYS A 62 -13.94 -2.30 1.90
CA LYS A 62 -12.82 -3.18 1.57
C LYS A 62 -12.88 -4.43 2.45
N PRO A 63 -12.58 -5.62 1.88
CA PRO A 63 -12.64 -6.85 2.65
C PRO A 63 -11.58 -6.89 3.75
N ASP A 64 -11.95 -7.40 4.91
CA ASP A 64 -11.04 -7.81 5.98
C ASP A 64 -10.25 -9.07 5.57
N LEU A 65 -9.35 -9.53 6.41
CA LEU A 65 -8.55 -10.74 6.17
C LEU A 65 -9.41 -11.94 5.76
N LYS A 66 -10.45 -12.22 6.53
CA LYS A 66 -11.37 -13.34 6.25
C LYS A 66 -12.14 -13.15 4.95
N GLY A 67 -12.55 -11.94 4.67
CA GLY A 67 -13.18 -11.55 3.40
C GLY A 67 -12.25 -11.79 2.22
N ARG A 68 -10.97 -11.40 2.31
CA ARG A 68 -9.97 -11.63 1.26
C ARG A 68 -9.73 -13.12 1.03
N VAL A 69 -9.60 -13.92 2.09
CA VAL A 69 -9.48 -15.38 1.98
C VAL A 69 -10.70 -15.98 1.26
N ASN A 70 -11.92 -15.55 1.62
CA ASN A 70 -13.14 -16.03 0.99
C ASN A 70 -13.23 -15.63 -0.50
N ILE A 71 -12.82 -14.42 -0.85
CA ILE A 71 -12.77 -13.95 -2.24
C ILE A 71 -11.77 -14.78 -3.05
N LEU A 72 -10.57 -15.03 -2.52
CA LEU A 72 -9.59 -15.91 -3.17
C LEU A 72 -10.15 -17.33 -3.39
N LYS A 73 -10.84 -17.91 -2.39
CA LYS A 73 -11.51 -19.20 -2.52
C LYS A 73 -12.60 -19.21 -3.59
N VAL A 74 -13.35 -18.12 -3.73
CA VAL A 74 -14.38 -17.99 -4.79
C VAL A 74 -13.75 -18.00 -6.17
N HIS A 75 -12.67 -17.25 -6.37
CA HIS A 75 -11.99 -17.14 -7.66
C HIS A 75 -11.07 -18.31 -7.97
N SER A 76 -10.81 -19.20 -7.01
CA SER A 76 -10.03 -20.43 -7.22
C SER A 76 -10.85 -21.66 -7.59
N LYS A 77 -12.19 -21.58 -7.60
CA LYS A 77 -13.08 -22.76 -7.82
C LYS A 77 -12.76 -23.54 -9.09
N ASP A 78 -12.40 -22.83 -10.17
CA ASP A 78 -12.10 -23.42 -11.47
C ASP A 78 -10.58 -23.48 -11.76
N VAL A 79 -9.75 -23.24 -10.73
CA VAL A 79 -8.29 -23.22 -10.83
C VAL A 79 -7.73 -24.43 -10.08
N ARG A 80 -6.86 -25.18 -10.73
CA ARG A 80 -6.13 -26.24 -10.04
C ARG A 80 -5.04 -25.64 -9.14
N LEU A 81 -5.11 -25.95 -7.87
CA LEU A 81 -4.14 -25.55 -6.87
C LEU A 81 -3.29 -26.74 -6.47
N ASP A 82 -2.02 -26.52 -6.14
CA ASP A 82 -1.20 -27.53 -5.51
C ASP A 82 -1.29 -27.46 -3.97
N GLU A 83 -0.62 -28.38 -3.29
CA GLU A 83 -0.66 -28.52 -1.84
C GLU A 83 0.07 -27.40 -1.07
N THR A 84 0.84 -26.56 -1.78
CA THR A 84 1.59 -25.46 -1.16
C THR A 84 0.74 -24.23 -0.91
N VAL A 85 -0.47 -24.15 -1.48
CA VAL A 85 -1.28 -22.92 -1.46
C VAL A 85 -1.89 -22.67 -0.08
N ASP A 86 -1.50 -21.54 0.51
CA ASP A 86 -2.09 -20.96 1.71
C ASP A 86 -2.70 -19.59 1.38
N PHE A 87 -4.03 -19.51 1.35
CA PHE A 87 -4.76 -18.27 1.10
C PHE A 87 -4.68 -17.28 2.25
N GLU A 88 -4.42 -17.71 3.47
CA GLU A 88 -4.31 -16.83 4.62
C GLU A 88 -3.03 -15.97 4.51
N GLU A 89 -1.91 -16.60 4.15
CA GLU A 89 -0.65 -15.91 3.89
C GLU A 89 -0.77 -14.89 2.73
N ILE A 90 -1.45 -15.28 1.64
CA ILE A 90 -1.71 -14.35 0.52
C ILE A 90 -2.65 -13.21 0.94
N ALA A 91 -3.67 -13.49 1.72
CA ALA A 91 -4.58 -12.47 2.22
C ALA A 91 -3.88 -11.48 3.17
N LEU A 92 -2.95 -11.94 4.00
CA LEU A 92 -2.08 -11.08 4.82
C LEU A 92 -1.21 -10.16 3.94
N ALA A 93 -0.59 -10.72 2.90
CA ALA A 93 0.25 -9.97 1.96
C ALA A 93 -0.53 -8.95 1.11
N THR A 94 -1.86 -9.02 1.09
CA THR A 94 -2.73 -8.18 0.25
C THR A 94 -3.66 -7.28 1.06
N SER A 95 -3.18 -6.80 2.20
CA SER A 95 -3.94 -5.85 3.03
C SER A 95 -4.35 -4.62 2.22
N GLY A 96 -5.63 -4.25 2.32
CA GLY A 96 -6.22 -3.13 1.57
C GLY A 96 -6.60 -3.43 0.11
N ALA A 97 -6.30 -4.63 -0.43
CA ALA A 97 -6.75 -5.05 -1.75
C ALA A 97 -8.29 -5.20 -1.80
N VAL A 98 -8.86 -4.91 -2.97
CA VAL A 98 -10.30 -5.09 -3.23
C VAL A 98 -10.56 -6.38 -4.00
N GLY A 99 -11.83 -6.78 -4.11
CA GLY A 99 -12.21 -8.02 -4.76
C GLY A 99 -11.69 -8.17 -6.20
N ALA A 100 -11.67 -7.08 -6.95
CA ALA A 100 -11.14 -7.04 -8.32
C ALA A 100 -9.63 -7.33 -8.36
N ASP A 101 -8.86 -6.80 -7.41
CA ASP A 101 -7.42 -7.05 -7.31
C ASP A 101 -7.15 -8.52 -7.04
N LEU A 102 -7.87 -9.11 -6.08
CA LEU A 102 -7.73 -10.52 -5.69
C LEU A 102 -8.13 -11.47 -6.83
N ALA A 103 -9.19 -11.14 -7.58
CA ALA A 103 -9.59 -11.88 -8.77
C ALA A 103 -8.50 -11.83 -9.84
N ASN A 104 -7.91 -10.66 -10.07
CA ASN A 104 -6.81 -10.49 -11.02
C ASN A 104 -5.56 -11.26 -10.56
N MET A 105 -5.21 -11.23 -9.27
CA MET A 105 -4.09 -12.00 -8.72
C MET A 105 -4.26 -13.50 -8.97
N MET A 106 -5.46 -14.05 -8.78
CA MET A 106 -5.72 -15.47 -9.05
C MET A 106 -5.56 -15.80 -10.53
N ASN A 107 -6.05 -14.94 -11.42
CA ASN A 107 -5.88 -15.10 -12.86
C ASN A 107 -4.41 -15.02 -13.29
N GLU A 108 -3.67 -14.04 -12.79
CA GLU A 108 -2.23 -13.89 -13.08
C GLU A 108 -1.41 -15.07 -12.56
N ALA A 109 -1.75 -15.61 -11.38
CA ALA A 109 -1.11 -16.81 -10.83
C ALA A 109 -1.34 -18.04 -11.73
N ALA A 110 -2.56 -18.21 -12.25
CA ALA A 110 -2.88 -19.28 -13.19
C ALA A 110 -2.09 -19.13 -14.51
N ILE A 111 -2.02 -17.91 -15.05
CA ILE A 111 -1.23 -17.61 -16.24
C ILE A 111 0.26 -17.91 -15.98
N ASN A 112 0.78 -17.56 -14.81
CA ASN A 112 2.18 -17.81 -14.44
C ASN A 112 2.48 -19.31 -14.35
N ALA A 113 1.59 -20.11 -13.74
CA ALA A 113 1.73 -21.55 -13.67
C ALA A 113 1.82 -22.19 -15.08
N VAL A 114 0.89 -21.83 -15.98
CA VAL A 114 0.88 -22.31 -17.37
C VAL A 114 2.11 -21.88 -18.14
N LYS A 115 2.54 -20.62 -18.01
CA LYS A 115 3.74 -20.08 -18.65
C LYS A 115 5.00 -20.84 -18.23
N ASN A 116 5.04 -21.35 -17.02
CA ASN A 116 6.15 -22.17 -16.49
C ASN A 116 5.92 -23.68 -16.70
N GLY A 117 4.98 -24.10 -17.56
CA GLY A 117 4.72 -25.47 -17.93
C GLY A 117 4.04 -26.31 -16.84
N ARG A 118 3.44 -25.69 -15.83
CA ARG A 118 2.74 -26.38 -14.73
C ARG A 118 1.23 -26.38 -14.93
N GLN A 119 0.57 -27.40 -14.41
CA GLN A 119 -0.89 -27.57 -14.50
C GLN A 119 -1.63 -27.13 -13.24
N ALA A 120 -0.91 -26.79 -12.19
CA ALA A 120 -1.47 -26.31 -10.94
C ALA A 120 -0.73 -25.06 -10.47
N VAL A 121 -1.47 -24.17 -9.80
CA VAL A 121 -0.97 -22.95 -9.19
C VAL A 121 -0.33 -23.31 -7.85
N SER A 122 0.89 -22.81 -7.63
CA SER A 122 1.60 -22.93 -6.36
C SER A 122 1.54 -21.62 -5.55
N GLN A 123 1.92 -21.70 -4.27
CA GLN A 123 2.06 -20.51 -3.42
C GLN A 123 3.00 -19.46 -4.05
N LYS A 124 4.06 -19.92 -4.70
CA LYS A 124 5.01 -19.04 -5.40
C LYS A 124 4.33 -18.25 -6.53
N ASP A 125 3.45 -18.88 -7.31
CA ASP A 125 2.73 -18.18 -8.38
C ASP A 125 1.80 -17.10 -7.83
N LEU A 126 1.17 -17.36 -6.68
CA LEU A 126 0.33 -16.39 -6.00
C LEU A 126 1.14 -15.19 -5.50
N PHE A 127 2.30 -15.40 -4.89
CA PHE A 127 3.18 -14.29 -4.49
C PHE A 127 3.70 -13.49 -5.69
N GLU A 128 4.06 -14.14 -6.79
CA GLU A 128 4.44 -13.45 -8.03
C GLU A 128 3.28 -12.63 -8.61
N ALA A 129 2.04 -13.13 -8.50
CA ALA A 129 0.83 -12.40 -8.90
C ALA A 129 0.54 -11.22 -7.97
N VAL A 130 0.74 -11.36 -6.66
CA VAL A 130 0.65 -10.25 -5.69
C VAL A 130 1.62 -9.13 -6.08
N GLU A 131 2.89 -9.47 -6.33
CA GLU A 131 3.89 -8.51 -6.77
C GLU A 131 3.51 -7.83 -8.10
N LEU A 132 3.02 -8.62 -9.06
CA LEU A 132 2.61 -8.11 -10.35
C LEU A 132 1.48 -7.07 -10.24
N VAL A 133 0.50 -7.33 -9.40
CA VAL A 133 -0.68 -6.46 -9.22
C VAL A 133 -0.32 -5.22 -8.40
N LEU A 134 0.49 -5.36 -7.34
CA LEU A 134 0.84 -4.26 -6.42
C LEU A 134 1.99 -3.38 -6.92
N VAL A 135 3.01 -3.97 -7.55
CA VAL A 135 4.27 -3.26 -7.91
C VAL A 135 4.50 -3.22 -9.42
N GLY A 136 3.78 -4.04 -10.18
CA GLY A 136 3.88 -4.14 -11.64
C GLY A 136 4.88 -5.19 -12.13
N LYS A 137 4.94 -5.34 -13.46
CA LYS A 137 5.82 -6.33 -14.12
C LYS A 137 7.28 -5.96 -13.97
N GLU A 138 8.14 -7.00 -13.96
CA GLU A 138 9.58 -6.81 -14.09
C GLU A 138 9.92 -6.15 -15.44
N LYS A 139 10.74 -5.10 -15.38
CA LYS A 139 11.29 -4.44 -16.56
C LYS A 139 12.63 -5.08 -16.93
N LYS A 140 12.60 -6.13 -17.72
CA LYS A 140 13.84 -6.78 -18.19
C LYS A 140 14.66 -5.92 -19.15
N ASP A 141 14.04 -4.92 -19.76
CA ASP A 141 14.65 -4.03 -20.75
C ASP A 141 15.39 -2.84 -20.10
N ARG A 142 15.18 -2.60 -18.81
CA ARG A 142 15.83 -1.52 -18.08
C ARG A 142 17.06 -2.06 -17.34
N ILE A 143 18.20 -1.91 -17.97
CA ILE A 143 19.49 -2.32 -17.39
C ILE A 143 20.00 -1.12 -16.55
N LEU A 144 20.05 -1.30 -15.23
CA LEU A 144 20.70 -0.35 -14.34
C LEU A 144 22.22 -0.38 -14.58
N SER A 145 22.87 0.77 -14.58
CA SER A 145 24.33 0.86 -14.54
C SER A 145 24.87 0.21 -13.26
N LYS A 146 26.14 -0.14 -13.23
CA LYS A 146 26.77 -0.72 -12.04
C LYS A 146 26.64 0.20 -10.82
N GLU A 147 26.73 1.49 -11.04
CA GLU A 147 26.60 2.48 -9.99
C GLU A 147 25.15 2.60 -9.48
N GLU A 148 24.18 2.73 -10.38
CA GLU A 148 22.75 2.74 -10.01
C GLU A 148 22.34 1.47 -9.28
N ARG A 149 22.78 0.31 -9.77
CA ARG A 149 22.53 -0.98 -9.12
C ARG A 149 23.07 -1.03 -7.70
N ARG A 150 24.24 -0.46 -7.48
CA ARG A 150 24.85 -0.36 -6.15
C ARG A 150 24.06 0.59 -5.25
N ILE A 151 23.66 1.76 -5.75
CA ILE A 151 22.87 2.74 -5.00
C ILE A 151 21.52 2.13 -4.60
N VAL A 152 20.79 1.54 -5.55
CA VAL A 152 19.49 0.90 -5.30
C VAL A 152 19.63 -0.24 -4.28
N SER A 153 20.70 -1.05 -4.37
CA SER A 153 20.91 -2.12 -3.39
C SER A 153 21.07 -1.62 -1.97
N TYR A 154 21.85 -0.58 -1.75
CA TYR A 154 21.99 0.02 -0.43
C TYR A 154 20.72 0.71 0.05
N HIS A 155 19.97 1.33 -0.85
CA HIS A 155 18.66 1.92 -0.56
C HIS A 155 17.68 0.87 -0.02
N GLU A 156 17.48 -0.23 -0.75
CA GLU A 156 16.57 -1.31 -0.34
C GLU A 156 17.06 -2.04 0.93
N VAL A 157 18.36 -2.28 1.04
CA VAL A 157 18.94 -2.85 2.26
C VAL A 157 18.77 -1.91 3.45
N GLY A 158 18.84 -0.59 3.24
CA GLY A 158 18.56 0.40 4.26
C GLY A 158 17.16 0.23 4.86
N HIS A 159 16.14 0.12 4.01
CA HIS A 159 14.77 -0.16 4.44
C HIS A 159 14.66 -1.48 5.20
N ALA A 160 15.17 -2.56 4.63
CA ALA A 160 15.07 -3.89 5.22
C ALA A 160 15.81 -4.01 6.55
N LEU A 161 16.99 -3.42 6.65
CA LEU A 161 17.81 -3.47 7.86
C LEU A 161 17.18 -2.69 9.01
N VAL A 162 16.69 -1.46 8.75
CA VAL A 162 16.00 -0.66 9.76
C VAL A 162 14.70 -1.35 10.17
N THR A 163 13.97 -1.98 9.25
CA THR A 163 12.81 -2.82 9.57
C THR A 163 13.19 -3.93 10.55
N ALA A 164 14.23 -4.71 10.27
CA ALA A 164 14.66 -5.82 11.14
C ALA A 164 15.18 -5.38 12.52
N LEU A 165 15.58 -4.11 12.66
CA LEU A 165 16.02 -3.52 13.93
C LEU A 165 14.86 -2.98 14.78
N GLN A 166 13.67 -2.82 14.20
CA GLN A 166 12.48 -2.39 14.93
C GLN A 166 11.76 -3.60 15.51
N LYS A 167 11.37 -3.53 16.80
CA LYS A 167 10.75 -4.66 17.52
C LYS A 167 9.35 -5.02 16.99
N ASP A 168 8.63 -4.05 16.48
CA ASP A 168 7.23 -4.17 16.08
C ASP A 168 7.05 -4.01 14.56
N ALA A 169 8.11 -4.26 13.79
CA ALA A 169 8.05 -4.16 12.33
C ALA A 169 7.65 -5.48 11.70
N GLU A 170 6.96 -5.38 10.57
CA GLU A 170 6.56 -6.54 9.77
C GLU A 170 7.78 -7.27 9.20
N PRO A 171 7.77 -8.62 9.18
CA PRO A 171 8.90 -9.39 8.68
C PRO A 171 9.22 -9.07 7.20
N VAL A 172 10.50 -8.96 6.91
CA VAL A 172 10.97 -8.84 5.52
C VAL A 172 10.81 -10.20 4.83
N GLN A 173 9.98 -10.23 3.78
CA GLN A 173 9.72 -11.42 2.98
C GLN A 173 10.68 -11.53 1.79
N LYS A 174 10.99 -10.40 1.15
CA LYS A 174 11.80 -10.34 -0.07
C LYS A 174 12.42 -8.95 -0.24
N ILE A 175 13.62 -8.91 -0.78
CA ILE A 175 14.29 -7.68 -1.22
C ILE A 175 14.71 -7.88 -2.68
N THR A 176 14.44 -6.92 -3.55
CA THR A 176 14.82 -6.97 -4.95
C THR A 176 15.27 -5.62 -5.48
N ILE A 177 16.22 -5.64 -6.40
CA ILE A 177 16.68 -4.47 -7.18
C ILE A 177 16.29 -4.58 -8.65
N VAL A 178 15.37 -5.49 -8.98
CA VAL A 178 14.86 -5.64 -10.34
C VAL A 178 13.78 -4.56 -10.58
N PRO A 179 13.96 -3.65 -11.54
CA PRO A 179 13.02 -2.58 -11.80
C PRO A 179 11.63 -3.08 -12.19
N ARG A 180 10.59 -2.34 -11.79
CA ARG A 180 9.17 -2.66 -12.06
C ARG A 180 8.48 -1.63 -12.93
N THR A 181 7.37 -2.02 -13.57
CA THR A 181 6.63 -1.15 -14.50
C THR A 181 5.95 0.03 -13.83
N MET A 182 5.64 -0.05 -12.54
CA MET A 182 5.05 1.05 -11.76
C MET A 182 6.08 2.08 -11.26
N GLY A 183 7.33 1.99 -11.75
CA GLY A 183 8.36 3.01 -11.49
C GLY A 183 9.36 2.67 -10.39
N ALA A 184 9.14 1.65 -9.60
CA ALA A 184 10.09 1.19 -8.59
C ALA A 184 11.36 0.63 -9.26
N LEU A 185 12.54 1.04 -8.77
CA LEU A 185 13.84 0.52 -9.19
C LEU A 185 14.25 -0.71 -8.38
N GLY A 186 13.73 -0.82 -7.19
CA GLY A 186 13.78 -1.92 -6.26
C GLY A 186 12.60 -1.83 -5.29
N TYR A 187 12.44 -2.79 -4.41
CA TYR A 187 11.49 -2.73 -3.30
C TYR A 187 11.79 -3.81 -2.24
N VAL A 188 11.32 -3.54 -1.03
CA VAL A 188 11.26 -4.49 0.07
C VAL A 188 9.82 -4.94 0.23
N MET A 189 9.57 -6.24 0.14
CA MET A 189 8.26 -6.83 0.43
C MET A 189 8.21 -7.23 1.90
N GLN A 190 7.21 -6.73 2.60
CA GLN A 190 6.89 -7.09 3.98
C GLN A 190 5.53 -7.77 4.01
N VAL A 191 5.38 -8.78 4.84
CA VAL A 191 4.10 -9.47 5.05
C VAL A 191 3.84 -9.46 6.54
N PRO A 192 2.74 -8.83 6.98
CA PRO A 192 2.39 -8.82 8.38
C PRO A 192 2.05 -10.24 8.87
N GLU A 193 2.36 -10.54 10.12
CA GLU A 193 2.00 -11.82 10.75
C GLU A 193 0.51 -11.88 11.08
N GLU A 194 -0.11 -10.71 11.32
CA GLU A 194 -1.54 -10.58 11.60
C GLU A 194 -2.12 -9.28 11.03
N GLU A 195 -3.42 -9.25 10.79
CA GLU A 195 -4.11 -8.04 10.35
C GLU A 195 -4.25 -7.04 11.51
N LYS A 196 -3.76 -5.82 11.30
CA LYS A 196 -3.73 -4.78 12.31
C LYS A 196 -4.58 -3.59 11.92
N TYR A 197 -5.50 -3.20 12.79
CA TYR A 197 -6.43 -2.09 12.57
C TYR A 197 -6.04 -0.81 13.30
N LEU A 198 -5.18 -0.91 14.32
CA LEU A 198 -4.75 0.23 15.13
C LEU A 198 -3.22 0.29 15.18
N ASN A 199 -2.68 1.46 14.88
CA ASN A 199 -1.26 1.74 15.03
C ASN A 199 -1.04 2.67 16.23
N THR A 200 -0.12 2.33 17.09
CA THR A 200 0.33 3.19 18.18
C THR A 200 1.22 4.32 17.65
N LYS A 201 1.41 5.37 18.45
CA LYS A 201 2.35 6.46 18.12
C LYS A 201 3.76 5.92 17.82
N LYS A 202 4.24 4.97 18.63
CA LYS A 202 5.59 4.37 18.46
C LYS A 202 5.73 3.63 17.15
N GLU A 203 4.70 2.90 16.73
CA GLU A 203 4.71 2.19 15.45
C GLU A 203 4.72 3.15 14.27
N LEU A 204 3.93 4.23 14.32
CA LEU A 204 3.96 5.26 13.29
C LEU A 204 5.32 5.97 13.25
N GLU A 205 5.94 6.25 14.39
CA GLU A 205 7.31 6.78 14.46
C GLU A 205 8.32 5.80 13.86
N ALA A 206 8.21 4.49 14.13
CA ALA A 206 9.02 3.47 13.50
C ALA A 206 8.83 3.41 11.98
N MET A 207 7.59 3.53 11.49
CA MET A 207 7.30 3.62 10.06
C MET A 207 7.98 4.82 9.40
N LEU A 208 8.05 5.97 10.08
CA LEU A 208 8.79 7.14 9.56
C LEU A 208 10.29 6.84 9.42
N VAL A 209 10.88 6.17 10.41
CA VAL A 209 12.30 5.80 10.39
C VAL A 209 12.58 4.82 9.25
N VAL A 210 11.74 3.81 9.08
CA VAL A 210 11.85 2.82 7.99
C VAL A 210 11.71 3.52 6.62
N SER A 211 10.70 4.38 6.45
CA SER A 211 10.47 5.07 5.17
C SER A 211 11.66 5.94 4.74
N LEU A 212 12.39 6.53 5.68
CA LEU A 212 13.52 7.40 5.37
C LEU A 212 14.88 6.66 5.33
N ALA A 213 14.88 5.36 5.63
CA ALA A 213 16.11 4.58 5.76
C ALA A 213 16.85 4.37 4.43
N GLY A 214 16.12 4.22 3.30
CA GLY A 214 16.74 4.10 1.98
C GLY A 214 17.59 5.31 1.64
N ARG A 215 17.05 6.52 1.79
CA ARG A 215 17.80 7.76 1.60
C ARG A 215 18.95 7.92 2.59
N ALA A 216 18.75 7.51 3.84
CA ALA A 216 19.79 7.55 4.86
C ALA A 216 20.97 6.62 4.48
N ALA A 217 20.69 5.45 3.92
CA ALA A 217 21.71 4.54 3.42
C ALA A 217 22.50 5.13 2.24
N GLU A 218 21.81 5.76 1.29
CA GLU A 218 22.48 6.46 0.18
C GLU A 218 23.48 7.51 0.69
N GLU A 219 23.05 8.40 1.58
CA GLU A 219 23.90 9.47 2.11
C GLU A 219 25.08 8.92 2.90
N LEU A 220 24.88 7.87 3.73
CA LEU A 220 25.95 7.28 4.53
C LEU A 220 27.01 6.57 3.70
N VAL A 221 26.64 6.00 2.56
CA VAL A 221 27.54 5.15 1.77
C VAL A 221 28.20 5.91 0.64
N PHE A 222 27.45 6.82 0.01
CA PHE A 222 27.88 7.50 -1.22
C PHE A 222 28.10 9.00 -1.06
N ASP A 223 27.84 9.54 0.14
CA ASP A 223 27.88 11.00 0.41
C ASP A 223 27.03 11.80 -0.60
N THR A 224 25.95 11.20 -1.07
CA THR A 224 25.01 11.79 -2.02
C THR A 224 23.60 11.25 -1.79
N VAL A 225 22.62 11.85 -2.44
CA VAL A 225 21.22 11.48 -2.38
C VAL A 225 20.64 11.49 -3.79
N THR A 226 19.75 10.57 -4.07
CA THR A 226 19.13 10.45 -5.39
C THR A 226 17.63 10.78 -5.38
N THR A 227 17.04 10.81 -6.56
CA THR A 227 15.59 10.98 -6.75
C THR A 227 14.80 9.71 -6.39
N GLY A 228 15.48 8.59 -6.12
CA GLY A 228 14.85 7.30 -5.82
C GLY A 228 13.94 7.36 -4.58
N ALA A 229 14.31 8.15 -3.58
CA ALA A 229 13.57 8.29 -2.33
C ALA A 229 12.31 9.18 -2.40
N ALA A 230 11.87 9.63 -3.58
CA ALA A 230 10.76 10.58 -3.69
C ALA A 230 9.45 10.03 -3.09
N ASN A 231 9.12 8.78 -3.39
CA ASN A 231 7.91 8.12 -2.89
C ASN A 231 7.98 7.89 -1.37
N ASP A 232 9.15 7.54 -0.84
CA ASP A 232 9.37 7.30 0.59
C ASP A 232 9.20 8.58 1.39
N ILE A 233 9.72 9.69 0.87
CA ILE A 233 9.56 11.03 1.46
C ILE A 233 8.08 11.44 1.45
N GLU A 234 7.36 11.19 0.36
CA GLU A 234 5.93 11.47 0.26
C GLU A 234 5.13 10.65 1.29
N GLN A 235 5.41 9.36 1.39
CA GLN A 235 4.78 8.47 2.36
C GLN A 235 5.07 8.90 3.80
N ALA A 236 6.33 9.15 4.14
CA ALA A 236 6.73 9.64 5.46
C ALA A 236 6.02 10.97 5.79
N THR A 237 5.98 11.90 4.85
CA THR A 237 5.30 13.19 5.04
C THR A 237 3.81 13.01 5.30
N ARG A 238 3.14 12.11 4.58
CA ARG A 238 1.73 11.80 4.77
C ARG A 238 1.46 11.23 6.15
N ILE A 239 2.28 10.28 6.61
CA ILE A 239 2.16 9.68 7.96
C ILE A 239 2.38 10.75 9.04
N ALA A 240 3.46 11.50 8.98
CA ALA A 240 3.76 12.55 9.96
C ALA A 240 2.65 13.61 10.01
N ARG A 241 2.13 14.03 8.85
CA ARG A 241 1.00 14.97 8.78
C ARG A 241 -0.27 14.41 9.41
N ALA A 242 -0.60 13.15 9.17
CA ALA A 242 -1.75 12.50 9.78
C ALA A 242 -1.60 12.38 11.31
N MET A 243 -0.41 12.05 11.81
CA MET A 243 -0.10 12.03 13.25
C MET A 243 -0.38 13.38 13.93
N VAL A 244 -0.02 14.48 13.27
CA VAL A 244 -0.23 15.83 13.79
C VAL A 244 -1.68 16.28 13.66
N THR A 245 -2.31 16.06 12.49
CA THR A 245 -3.57 16.73 12.14
C THR A 245 -4.82 15.88 12.43
N GLN A 246 -4.69 14.56 12.43
CA GLN A 246 -5.85 13.64 12.52
C GLN A 246 -5.84 12.81 13.79
N TYR A 247 -4.66 12.35 14.25
CA TYR A 247 -4.58 11.37 15.33
C TYR A 247 -4.29 11.97 16.71
N GLY A 248 -4.06 13.29 16.80
CA GLY A 248 -3.75 13.96 18.07
C GLY A 248 -2.46 13.47 18.71
N MET A 249 -1.47 13.04 17.92
CA MET A 249 -0.21 12.48 18.41
C MET A 249 0.92 13.50 18.55
N SER A 250 0.67 14.78 18.27
CA SER A 250 1.61 15.88 18.51
C SER A 250 1.39 16.46 19.91
N GLU A 251 2.47 16.65 20.65
CA GLU A 251 2.42 17.32 21.95
C GLU A 251 2.02 18.80 21.84
N LYS A 252 2.39 19.41 20.72
CA LYS A 252 2.12 20.84 20.47
C LYS A 252 0.64 21.16 20.29
N PHE A 253 -0.08 20.30 19.55
CA PHE A 253 -1.49 20.52 19.21
C PHE A 253 -2.45 19.70 20.07
N GLY A 254 -1.95 18.72 20.83
CA GLY A 254 -2.76 17.87 21.68
C GLY A 254 -3.88 17.15 20.93
N LEU A 255 -5.09 17.21 21.46
CA LEU A 255 -6.27 16.51 20.92
C LEU A 255 -7.10 17.36 19.93
N MET A 256 -6.55 18.43 19.38
CA MET A 256 -7.24 19.25 18.40
C MET A 256 -7.23 18.57 17.03
N GLY A 257 -8.41 18.31 16.47
CA GLY A 257 -8.56 17.83 15.09
C GLY A 257 -8.34 18.98 14.11
N LEU A 258 -7.22 18.95 13.39
CA LEU A 258 -6.77 20.01 12.48
C LEU A 258 -7.07 19.73 11.02
N ALA A 259 -7.53 18.52 10.69
CA ALA A 259 -7.92 18.13 9.35
C ALA A 259 -9.09 17.14 9.37
N THR A 260 -9.89 17.19 8.31
CA THR A 260 -10.96 16.23 8.03
C THR A 260 -10.75 15.57 6.67
N GLN A 261 -11.21 14.33 6.52
CA GLN A 261 -11.25 13.68 5.22
C GLN A 261 -12.56 14.02 4.52
N GLU A 262 -12.47 14.73 3.41
CA GLU A 262 -13.60 14.91 2.49
C GLU A 262 -13.64 13.72 1.51
N ASN A 263 -14.85 13.29 1.15
CA ASN A 263 -15.09 12.22 0.18
C ASN A 263 -14.39 10.90 0.53
N GLN A 264 -14.66 10.38 1.70
CA GLN A 264 -14.08 9.15 2.26
C GLN A 264 -14.15 7.94 1.30
N TYR A 265 -15.14 7.92 0.39
CA TYR A 265 -15.37 6.84 -0.56
C TYR A 265 -14.64 6.98 -1.90
N LEU A 266 -14.06 8.14 -2.24
CA LEU A 266 -13.43 8.38 -3.54
C LEU A 266 -11.92 8.55 -3.48
N THR A 267 -11.46 9.62 -2.86
CA THR A 267 -10.06 10.03 -2.91
C THR A 267 -9.46 10.25 -1.53
N GLY A 268 -10.30 10.31 -0.50
CA GLY A 268 -9.85 10.59 0.85
C GLY A 268 -9.07 11.90 0.97
N ARG A 269 -9.48 12.94 0.23
CA ARG A 269 -8.78 14.23 0.28
C ARG A 269 -8.84 14.79 1.68
N THR A 270 -7.68 14.99 2.27
CA THR A 270 -7.54 15.63 3.56
C THR A 270 -7.58 17.15 3.39
N VAL A 271 -8.48 17.81 4.10
CA VAL A 271 -8.62 19.27 4.12
C VAL A 271 -8.30 19.77 5.51
N LEU A 272 -7.44 20.79 5.58
CA LEU A 272 -7.09 21.44 6.85
C LEU A 272 -8.25 22.31 7.32
N ASN A 273 -8.58 22.23 8.62
CA ASN A 273 -9.61 22.98 9.30
C ASN A 273 -9.00 23.97 10.29
N CYS A 274 -7.98 24.71 9.86
CA CYS A 274 -7.27 25.65 10.72
C CYS A 274 -6.86 26.89 9.93
N GLY A 275 -6.50 27.96 10.63
CA GLY A 275 -5.97 29.18 9.99
C GLY A 275 -4.54 29.01 9.51
N ASP A 276 -4.09 29.91 8.64
CA ASP A 276 -2.78 29.88 7.98
C ASP A 276 -1.61 29.84 8.97
N ALA A 277 -1.69 30.53 10.09
CA ALA A 277 -0.68 30.51 11.14
C ALA A 277 -0.50 29.10 11.73
N THR A 278 -1.60 28.42 12.02
CA THR A 278 -1.60 27.03 12.52
C THR A 278 -1.10 26.06 11.44
N ALA A 279 -1.45 26.29 10.17
CA ALA A 279 -0.96 25.48 9.06
C ALA A 279 0.58 25.56 8.94
N ALA A 280 1.17 26.72 9.10
CA ALA A 280 2.63 26.92 9.11
C ALA A 280 3.30 26.21 10.31
N GLU A 281 2.63 26.19 11.47
CA GLU A 281 3.11 25.47 12.65
C GLU A 281 3.02 23.95 12.47
N ILE A 282 1.97 23.44 11.79
CA ILE A 282 1.85 22.02 11.40
C ILE A 282 3.04 21.64 10.52
N ASP A 283 3.36 22.43 9.50
CA ASP A 283 4.51 22.15 8.62
C ASP A 283 5.83 22.12 9.40
N THR A 284 6.02 23.02 10.36
CA THR A 284 7.19 23.03 11.24
C THR A 284 7.30 21.76 12.08
N GLU A 285 6.19 21.30 12.66
CA GLU A 285 6.16 20.09 13.48
C GLU A 285 6.42 18.84 12.63
N VAL A 286 5.81 18.75 11.43
CA VAL A 286 6.05 17.66 10.46
C VAL A 286 7.52 17.61 10.06
N MET A 287 8.13 18.75 9.71
CA MET A 287 9.56 18.81 9.38
C MET A 287 10.44 18.34 10.53
N LYS A 288 10.10 18.67 11.77
CA LYS A 288 10.83 18.22 12.97
C LYS A 288 10.73 16.70 13.12
N MET A 289 9.54 16.14 12.96
CA MET A 289 9.33 14.67 13.05
C MET A 289 10.15 13.94 11.98
N LEU A 290 10.10 14.39 10.73
CA LEU A 290 10.86 13.79 9.63
C LEU A 290 12.37 13.90 9.85
N LYS A 291 12.87 15.04 10.34
CA LYS A 291 14.28 15.25 10.67
C LYS A 291 14.76 14.30 11.77
N ASN A 292 13.96 14.12 12.82
CA ASN A 292 14.27 13.21 13.91
C ASN A 292 14.29 11.73 13.43
N ALA A 293 13.28 11.32 12.64
CA ALA A 293 13.22 9.99 12.06
C ALA A 293 14.40 9.70 11.11
N TYR A 294 14.80 10.70 10.31
CA TYR A 294 15.96 10.59 9.44
C TYR A 294 17.28 10.46 10.22
N ALA A 295 17.45 11.23 11.28
CA ALA A 295 18.61 11.12 12.17
C ALA A 295 18.69 9.75 12.83
N GLU A 296 17.57 9.22 13.27
CA GLU A 296 17.50 7.88 13.87
C GLU A 296 17.82 6.79 12.84
N ALA A 297 17.29 6.88 11.61
CA ALA A 297 17.64 5.96 10.53
C ALA A 297 19.14 5.95 10.26
N LYS A 298 19.78 7.12 10.18
CA LYS A 298 21.25 7.25 10.00
C LYS A 298 22.02 6.62 11.17
N ARG A 299 21.55 6.83 12.41
CA ARG A 299 22.16 6.23 13.59
C ARG A 299 22.13 4.71 13.53
N LEU A 300 20.94 4.14 13.29
CA LEU A 300 20.74 2.69 13.21
C LEU A 300 21.60 2.05 12.10
N LEU A 301 21.65 2.67 10.92
CA LEU A 301 22.45 2.17 9.80
C LEU A 301 23.95 2.29 10.06
N SER A 302 24.41 3.38 10.69
CA SER A 302 25.82 3.55 11.06
C SER A 302 26.29 2.52 12.05
N GLU A 303 25.49 2.21 13.08
CA GLU A 303 25.78 1.18 14.08
C GLU A 303 25.74 -0.25 13.53
N ASN A 304 25.12 -0.43 12.35
CA ASN A 304 24.97 -1.73 11.68
C ASN A 304 25.61 -1.74 10.29
N ARG A 305 26.64 -0.92 10.09
CA ARG A 305 27.29 -0.74 8.78
C ARG A 305 27.78 -2.04 8.18
N GLU A 306 28.40 -2.90 8.96
CA GLU A 306 28.93 -4.18 8.48
C GLU A 306 27.82 -5.09 7.95
N ALA A 307 26.70 -5.19 8.66
CA ALA A 307 25.54 -5.96 8.20
C ALA A 307 24.97 -5.38 6.90
N MET A 308 24.85 -4.05 6.81
CA MET A 308 24.40 -3.36 5.60
C MET A 308 25.30 -3.67 4.40
N ASP A 309 26.62 -3.60 4.57
CA ASP A 309 27.59 -3.84 3.49
C ASP A 309 27.55 -5.30 3.00
N GLN A 310 27.47 -6.29 3.91
CA GLN A 310 27.40 -7.70 3.55
C GLN A 310 26.09 -8.06 2.83
N ILE A 311 24.96 -7.56 3.33
CA ILE A 311 23.65 -7.81 2.71
C ILE A 311 23.57 -7.13 1.34
N ALA A 312 24.08 -5.89 1.22
CA ALA A 312 24.08 -5.17 -0.06
C ALA A 312 24.96 -5.88 -1.10
N ALA A 313 26.13 -6.37 -0.72
CA ALA A 313 27.00 -7.14 -1.62
C ALA A 313 26.30 -8.40 -2.14
N PHE A 314 25.61 -9.12 -1.25
CA PHE A 314 24.86 -10.32 -1.62
C PHE A 314 23.65 -10.00 -2.53
N LEU A 315 22.94 -8.90 -2.25
CA LEU A 315 21.83 -8.43 -3.08
C LEU A 315 22.29 -7.98 -4.47
N ILE A 316 23.45 -7.32 -4.57
CA ILE A 316 24.04 -6.91 -5.85
C ILE A 316 24.35 -8.14 -6.72
N GLU A 317 24.80 -9.22 -6.13
CA GLU A 317 25.12 -10.46 -6.85
C GLU A 317 23.85 -11.20 -7.29
N LYS A 318 22.90 -11.39 -6.38
CA LYS A 318 21.69 -12.18 -6.61
C LYS A 318 20.51 -11.42 -7.24
N GLU A 319 20.50 -10.09 -7.21
CA GLU A 319 19.43 -9.18 -7.64
C GLU A 319 18.13 -9.30 -6.84
N THR A 320 17.87 -10.45 -6.26
CA THR A 320 16.70 -10.73 -5.41
C THR A 320 17.11 -11.71 -4.32
N ILE A 321 16.78 -11.40 -3.08
CA ILE A 321 17.00 -12.25 -1.92
C ILE A 321 15.72 -12.42 -1.13
N THR A 322 15.58 -13.60 -0.53
CA THR A 322 14.46 -13.92 0.37
C THR A 322 14.69 -13.34 1.76
N GLY A 323 13.62 -13.16 2.53
CA GLY A 323 13.71 -12.75 3.93
C GLY A 323 14.54 -13.72 4.78
N LYS A 324 14.49 -15.02 4.49
CA LYS A 324 15.33 -16.04 5.16
C LYS A 324 16.81 -15.80 4.91
N GLU A 325 17.21 -15.57 3.65
CA GLU A 325 18.60 -15.27 3.28
C GLU A 325 19.09 -13.97 3.92
N PHE A 326 18.24 -12.92 3.89
CA PHE A 326 18.50 -11.65 4.56
C PHE A 326 18.72 -11.84 6.06
N MET A 327 17.81 -12.51 6.76
CA MET A 327 17.91 -12.74 8.20
C MET A 327 19.09 -13.63 8.58
N LYS A 328 19.46 -14.57 7.74
CA LYS A 328 20.66 -15.41 7.95
C LYS A 328 21.93 -14.55 8.02
N ILE A 329 22.14 -13.68 7.02
CA ILE A 329 23.30 -12.78 7.00
C ILE A 329 23.25 -11.81 8.19
N PHE A 330 22.08 -11.23 8.46
CA PHE A 330 21.89 -10.31 9.57
C PHE A 330 22.26 -10.93 10.92
N ARG A 331 21.75 -12.13 11.21
CA ARG A 331 22.06 -12.86 12.45
C ARG A 331 23.51 -13.24 12.55
N GLN A 332 24.10 -13.71 11.45
CA GLN A 332 25.52 -14.09 11.39
C GLN A 332 26.42 -12.92 11.76
N VAL A 333 26.18 -11.73 11.21
CA VAL A 333 26.96 -10.51 11.52
C VAL A 333 26.74 -10.06 12.97
N LYS A 334 25.51 -10.20 13.48
CA LYS A 334 25.15 -9.80 14.84
C LYS A 334 25.54 -10.83 15.91
N GLY A 335 26.01 -12.02 15.54
CA GLY A 335 26.27 -13.11 16.48
C GLY A 335 25.01 -13.63 17.17
N ILE A 336 23.84 -13.51 16.52
CA ILE A 336 22.55 -14.00 17.03
C ILE A 336 22.37 -15.44 16.55
N PRO A 337 22.09 -16.42 17.44
CA PRO A 337 21.87 -17.81 17.03
C PRO A 337 20.67 -17.92 16.10
N GLU A 338 20.73 -18.91 15.19
CA GLU A 338 19.56 -19.26 14.39
C GLU A 338 18.44 -19.79 15.30
N PRO A 339 17.16 -19.46 15.04
CA PRO A 339 16.06 -20.06 15.78
C PRO A 339 16.11 -21.58 15.61
N GLU A 340 15.88 -22.32 16.68
CA GLU A 340 15.65 -23.76 16.60
C GLU A 340 14.40 -24.01 15.73
N GLU A 341 14.51 -24.88 14.71
CA GLU A 341 13.41 -25.24 13.80
C GLU A 341 12.23 -25.88 14.51
#